data_fb0e77f0b7eadd6ca1c1fae38477e46e
#
_entry.id   fb0e77f0b7eadd6ca1c1fae38477e46e
#
_cell.length_a   1.000
_cell.length_b   1.000
_cell.length_c   1.000
_cell.angle_alpha   90.00
_cell.angle_beta   90.00
_cell.angle_gamma   90.00
#
_symmetry.space_group_name_H-M   'P 1'
#
loop_
_entity.id
_entity.type
_entity.pdbx_description
1 polymer ?
#
loop_
_entity_poly.entity_id
_entity_poly.type
_entity_poly.pdbx_seq_one_letter_code
_entity_poly.pdbx_strand_id
1 'polypeptide(L)'
;MLFSFALDFSLLLHQIFEPMKKVFITLGLLLFAFVARAQWTLQTYGEYDYTRTSGSSASLALKGDYRLADNFNIGLGFQATTLSRYSINLQYQVDLLKAKCGTLYLENRYLYRLFPNYDLQEFNGVFDLGWRNRHFNFQLGLTNRYTAPIPLRKNGGMDAVLEPMNVTFCVEGNLFDQTHPWNVGARVSNYRDFVIERFTLFFYSVNGYYDFGNGLRLTSEFGLHPSGVLNLSAQYNGWFGNVGLIWKPKN
;
A
#
# COMPACT_ATOMS: atom_id res chain seq x y z
N MET A 1 -23.57 -17.21 -40.84
CA MET A 1 -23.78 -17.16 -39.38
C MET A 1 -22.55 -16.70 -38.62
N LEU A 2 -21.36 -17.23 -38.80
CA LEU A 2 -20.12 -16.81 -38.12
C LEU A 2 -19.69 -15.35 -38.41
N PHE A 3 -19.91 -14.84 -39.63
CA PHE A 3 -19.57 -13.47 -40.01
C PHE A 3 -20.47 -12.40 -39.34
N SER A 4 -21.73 -12.71 -39.13
CA SER A 4 -22.66 -11.81 -38.40
C SER A 4 -22.26 -11.69 -36.94
N PHE A 5 -21.84 -12.78 -36.30
CA PHE A 5 -21.44 -12.78 -34.89
C PHE A 5 -20.13 -12.01 -34.66
N ALA A 6 -19.18 -12.06 -35.62
CA ALA A 6 -17.93 -11.30 -35.53
C ALA A 6 -18.17 -9.79 -35.69
N LEU A 7 -19.13 -9.38 -36.51
CA LEU A 7 -19.50 -7.97 -36.71
C LEU A 7 -20.20 -7.39 -35.48
N ASP A 8 -21.14 -8.16 -34.90
CA ASP A 8 -21.87 -7.76 -33.70
C ASP A 8 -20.95 -7.67 -32.48
N PHE A 9 -19.98 -8.58 -32.36
CA PHE A 9 -18.98 -8.56 -31.29
C PHE A 9 -18.01 -7.36 -31.42
N SER A 10 -17.61 -7.02 -32.65
CA SER A 10 -16.78 -5.85 -32.94
C SER A 10 -17.51 -4.53 -32.64
N LEU A 11 -18.80 -4.45 -32.98
CA LEU A 11 -19.64 -3.29 -32.66
C LEU A 11 -19.86 -3.15 -31.14
N LEU A 12 -20.08 -4.25 -30.44
CA LEU A 12 -20.23 -4.28 -28.99
C LEU A 12 -18.93 -3.81 -28.28
N LEU A 13 -17.77 -4.32 -28.74
CA LEU A 13 -16.47 -3.85 -28.24
C LEU A 13 -16.29 -2.35 -28.49
N HIS A 14 -16.62 -1.85 -29.66
CA HIS A 14 -16.52 -0.43 -30.00
C HIS A 14 -17.43 0.43 -29.13
N GLN A 15 -18.67 -0.02 -28.85
CA GLN A 15 -19.61 0.68 -27.97
C GLN A 15 -19.15 0.73 -26.52
N ILE A 16 -18.39 -0.27 -26.03
CA ILE A 16 -17.85 -0.30 -24.68
C ILE A 16 -16.53 0.50 -24.59
N PHE A 17 -15.67 0.38 -25.60
CA PHE A 17 -14.34 1.00 -25.56
C PHE A 17 -14.37 2.52 -25.81
N GLU A 18 -15.27 3.03 -26.65
CA GLU A 18 -15.37 4.47 -26.92
C GLU A 18 -15.77 5.31 -25.69
N PRO A 19 -16.80 4.96 -24.92
CA PRO A 19 -17.10 5.68 -23.68
C PRO A 19 -15.99 5.52 -22.64
N MET A 20 -15.34 4.33 -22.55
CA MET A 20 -14.22 4.13 -21.65
C MET A 20 -13.02 5.02 -22.02
N LYS A 21 -12.65 5.15 -23.30
CA LYS A 21 -11.61 6.10 -23.73
C LYS A 21 -11.92 7.53 -23.29
N LYS A 22 -13.16 7.99 -23.49
CA LYS A 22 -13.57 9.34 -23.06
C LYS A 22 -13.45 9.50 -21.54
N VAL A 23 -13.86 8.49 -20.77
CA VAL A 23 -13.73 8.48 -19.31
C VAL A 23 -12.25 8.51 -18.92
N PHE A 24 -11.38 7.71 -19.55
CA PHE A 24 -9.94 7.70 -19.27
C PHE A 24 -9.26 9.01 -19.68
N ILE A 25 -9.63 9.61 -20.82
CA ILE A 25 -9.11 10.91 -21.25
C ILE A 25 -9.59 12.02 -20.30
N THR A 26 -10.86 12.03 -19.92
CA THR A 26 -11.40 13.01 -18.98
C THR A 26 -10.79 12.85 -17.59
N LEU A 27 -10.62 11.61 -17.11
CA LEU A 27 -9.93 11.31 -15.86
C LEU A 27 -8.45 11.72 -15.93
N GLY A 28 -7.79 11.48 -17.05
CA GLY A 28 -6.42 11.91 -17.32
C GLY A 28 -6.27 13.42 -17.35
N LEU A 29 -7.20 14.14 -17.99
CA LEU A 29 -7.22 15.59 -18.01
C LEU A 29 -7.56 16.20 -16.65
N LEU A 30 -8.49 15.61 -15.91
CA LEU A 30 -8.78 15.98 -14.52
C LEU A 30 -7.56 15.74 -13.64
N LEU A 31 -6.92 14.56 -13.72
CA LEU A 31 -5.68 14.27 -13.03
C LEU A 31 -4.58 15.28 -13.41
N PHE A 32 -4.45 15.63 -14.69
CA PHE A 32 -3.47 16.61 -15.15
C PHE A 32 -3.77 18.03 -14.65
N ALA A 33 -5.04 18.43 -14.63
CA ALA A 33 -5.48 19.73 -14.08
C ALA A 33 -5.30 19.79 -12.54
N PHE A 34 -5.51 18.68 -11.85
CA PHE A 34 -5.20 18.55 -10.42
C PHE A 34 -3.69 18.56 -10.15
N VAL A 35 -2.88 17.92 -10.99
CA VAL A 35 -1.41 17.90 -10.90
C VAL A 35 -0.80 19.31 -11.03
N ALA A 36 -1.41 20.21 -11.82
CA ALA A 36 -0.88 21.56 -12.07
C ALA A 36 -0.95 22.52 -10.85
N ARG A 37 -1.71 22.19 -9.81
CA ARG A 37 -1.82 22.98 -8.55
C ARG A 37 -1.43 22.20 -7.30
N ALA A 38 -0.80 21.05 -7.42
CA ALA A 38 -0.88 20.01 -6.43
C ALA A 38 0.36 19.89 -5.56
N GLN A 39 0.10 19.79 -4.27
CA GLN A 39 1.00 19.18 -3.32
C GLN A 39 0.87 17.64 -3.44
N TRP A 40 1.39 17.08 -4.52
CA TRP A 40 1.40 15.64 -4.72
C TRP A 40 2.80 15.06 -4.49
N THR A 41 2.84 13.81 -4.15
CA THR A 41 4.06 13.03 -3.97
C THR A 41 3.92 11.76 -4.78
N LEU A 42 4.92 11.42 -5.59
CA LEU A 42 5.00 10.16 -6.28
C LEU A 42 6.11 9.32 -5.68
N GLN A 43 5.82 8.07 -5.37
CA GLN A 43 6.79 7.11 -4.86
C GLN A 43 6.78 5.88 -5.75
N THR A 44 7.98 5.39 -6.11
CA THR A 44 8.16 4.08 -6.72
C THR A 44 9.22 3.32 -5.94
N TYR A 45 9.03 2.02 -5.76
CA TYR A 45 10.04 1.17 -5.14
C TYR A 45 9.99 -0.26 -5.66
N GLY A 46 11.18 -0.88 -5.70
CA GLY A 46 11.33 -2.30 -5.86
C GLY A 46 11.50 -2.96 -4.50
N GLU A 47 10.86 -4.08 -4.28
CA GLU A 47 10.97 -4.87 -3.06
C GLU A 47 11.33 -6.32 -3.40
N TYR A 48 12.20 -6.89 -2.60
CA TYR A 48 12.47 -8.32 -2.58
C TYR A 48 12.06 -8.89 -1.23
N ASP A 49 11.32 -9.97 -1.25
CA ASP A 49 10.78 -10.64 -0.07
C ASP A 49 11.14 -12.13 -0.14
N TYR A 50 11.58 -12.68 0.98
CA TYR A 50 11.83 -14.10 1.14
C TYR A 50 11.14 -14.61 2.40
N THR A 51 10.32 -15.64 2.25
CA THR A 51 9.74 -16.37 3.37
C THR A 51 10.01 -17.87 3.22
N ARG A 52 10.12 -18.58 4.34
CA ARG A 52 10.33 -20.05 4.33
C ARG A 52 9.17 -20.80 3.67
N THR A 53 7.98 -20.25 3.74
CA THR A 53 6.76 -20.89 3.26
C THR A 53 6.48 -20.66 1.79
N SER A 54 6.75 -19.46 1.29
CA SER A 54 6.43 -19.06 -0.09
C SER A 54 7.67 -18.86 -0.98
N GLY A 55 8.88 -18.98 -0.41
CA GLY A 55 10.13 -18.74 -1.14
C GLY A 55 10.37 -17.26 -1.43
N SER A 56 11.04 -16.98 -2.53
CA SER A 56 11.43 -15.63 -2.95
C SER A 56 10.38 -14.97 -3.82
N SER A 57 10.15 -13.69 -3.63
CA SER A 57 9.37 -12.86 -4.55
C SER A 57 10.01 -11.50 -4.72
N ALA A 58 9.90 -10.95 -5.94
CA ALA A 58 10.23 -9.56 -6.21
C ALA A 58 8.94 -8.82 -6.57
N SER A 59 8.88 -7.55 -6.22
CA SER A 59 7.74 -6.69 -6.55
C SER A 59 8.18 -5.31 -6.99
N LEU A 60 7.32 -4.67 -7.77
CA LEU A 60 7.39 -3.26 -8.10
C LEU A 60 6.13 -2.58 -7.62
N ALA A 61 6.30 -1.45 -6.93
CA ALA A 61 5.20 -0.65 -6.43
C ALA A 61 5.28 0.80 -6.92
N LEU A 62 4.11 1.38 -7.13
CA LEU A 62 3.92 2.78 -7.46
C LEU A 62 2.86 3.33 -6.50
N LYS A 63 3.15 4.47 -5.85
CA LYS A 63 2.20 5.19 -4.97
C LYS A 63 2.15 6.66 -5.36
N GLY A 64 0.97 7.22 -5.29
CA GLY A 64 0.74 8.65 -5.41
C GLY A 64 -0.04 9.15 -4.21
N ASP A 65 0.47 10.17 -3.51
CA ASP A 65 -0.23 10.83 -2.42
C ASP A 65 -0.54 12.27 -2.83
N TYR A 66 -1.74 12.70 -2.51
CA TYR A 66 -2.25 14.03 -2.80
C TYR A 66 -2.79 14.70 -1.54
N ARG A 67 -2.29 15.90 -1.25
CA ARG A 67 -2.82 16.73 -0.17
C ARG A 67 -3.99 17.54 -0.67
N LEU A 68 -5.21 17.16 -0.28
CA LEU A 68 -6.45 17.88 -0.61
C LEU A 68 -6.65 19.14 0.24
N ALA A 69 -6.21 19.09 1.49
CA ALA A 69 -6.26 20.20 2.44
C ALA A 69 -5.10 20.08 3.44
N ASP A 70 -4.87 21.11 4.26
CA ASP A 70 -3.77 21.11 5.25
C ASP A 70 -3.85 19.98 6.27
N ASN A 71 -5.04 19.42 6.44
CA ASN A 71 -5.30 18.34 7.38
C ASN A 71 -5.79 17.05 6.70
N PHE A 72 -5.86 17.00 5.35
CA PHE A 72 -6.42 15.84 4.64
C PHE A 72 -5.54 15.41 3.47
N ASN A 73 -5.08 14.15 3.51
CA ASN A 73 -4.32 13.50 2.46
C ASN A 73 -5.07 12.27 1.94
N ILE A 74 -4.96 12.02 0.65
CA ILE A 74 -5.44 10.81 -0.01
C ILE A 74 -4.29 10.18 -0.79
N GLY A 75 -4.17 8.86 -0.78
CA GLY A 75 -3.14 8.12 -1.49
C GLY A 75 -3.72 6.94 -2.25
N LEU A 76 -3.12 6.65 -3.39
CA LEU A 76 -3.41 5.47 -4.21
C LEU A 76 -2.10 4.76 -4.51
N GLY A 77 -2.07 3.45 -4.30
CA GLY A 77 -0.92 2.61 -4.59
C GLY A 77 -1.27 1.40 -5.43
N PHE A 78 -0.31 0.95 -6.21
CA PHE A 78 -0.37 -0.28 -6.98
C PHE A 78 0.92 -1.07 -6.78
N GLN A 79 0.81 -2.40 -6.63
CA GLN A 79 1.95 -3.31 -6.57
C GLN A 79 1.70 -4.54 -7.44
N ALA A 80 2.73 -4.96 -8.15
CA ALA A 80 2.78 -6.23 -8.88
C ALA A 80 3.98 -7.06 -8.42
N THR A 81 3.80 -8.37 -8.28
CA THR A 81 4.85 -9.29 -7.81
C THR A 81 5.16 -10.36 -8.85
N THR A 82 6.35 -10.94 -8.79
CA THR A 82 6.76 -12.09 -9.63
C THR A 82 5.92 -13.34 -9.38
N LEU A 83 5.24 -13.44 -8.23
CA LEU A 83 4.29 -14.51 -7.93
C LEU A 83 2.88 -14.26 -8.50
N SER A 84 2.75 -13.36 -9.48
CA SER A 84 1.47 -12.98 -10.10
C SER A 84 0.45 -12.49 -9.08
N ARG A 85 0.87 -11.80 -8.04
CA ARG A 85 0.01 -11.11 -7.09
C ARG A 85 -0.06 -9.64 -7.48
N TYR A 86 -1.27 -9.10 -7.53
CA TYR A 86 -1.54 -7.69 -7.80
C TYR A 86 -2.25 -7.08 -6.61
N SER A 87 -1.85 -5.88 -6.22
CA SER A 87 -2.42 -5.19 -5.07
C SER A 87 -2.74 -3.75 -5.41
N ILE A 88 -3.88 -3.27 -4.94
CA ILE A 88 -4.29 -1.86 -5.01
C ILE A 88 -4.54 -1.40 -3.58
N ASN A 89 -3.93 -0.28 -3.21
CA ASN A 89 -4.09 0.35 -1.91
C ASN A 89 -4.67 1.74 -2.09
N LEU A 90 -5.83 2.00 -1.51
CA LEU A 90 -6.41 3.32 -1.35
C LEU A 90 -6.29 3.69 0.12
N GLN A 91 -5.69 4.85 0.41
CA GLN A 91 -5.55 5.34 1.78
C GLN A 91 -6.00 6.79 1.87
N TYR A 92 -6.52 7.18 3.02
CA TYR A 92 -6.70 8.59 3.37
C TYR A 92 -6.36 8.82 4.83
N GLN A 93 -5.83 10.00 5.10
CA GLN A 93 -5.42 10.43 6.42
C GLN A 93 -5.99 11.80 6.73
N VAL A 94 -6.54 11.94 7.93
CA VAL A 94 -7.06 13.20 8.45
C VAL A 94 -6.32 13.56 9.74
N ASP A 95 -5.68 14.73 9.77
CA ASP A 95 -5.11 15.27 11.00
C ASP A 95 -6.25 15.85 11.86
N LEU A 96 -6.51 15.22 13.01
CA LEU A 96 -7.60 15.59 13.93
C LEU A 96 -7.20 16.73 14.86
N LEU A 97 -5.97 16.70 15.36
CA LEU A 97 -5.46 17.68 16.32
C LEU A 97 -3.96 17.90 16.10
N LYS A 98 -3.56 19.16 15.93
CA LYS A 98 -2.16 19.58 15.87
C LYS A 98 -1.78 20.30 17.15
N ALA A 99 -0.83 19.76 17.90
CA ALA A 99 -0.29 20.33 19.12
C ALA A 99 1.24 20.50 19.00
N LYS A 100 1.85 21.24 19.93
CA LYS A 100 3.32 21.41 19.95
C LYS A 100 4.09 20.09 20.13
N CYS A 101 3.48 19.12 20.82
CA CYS A 101 4.08 17.80 21.07
C CYS A 101 3.84 16.77 19.95
N GLY A 102 2.97 17.06 18.99
CA GLY A 102 2.69 16.15 17.89
C GLY A 102 1.31 16.35 17.29
N THR A 103 0.99 15.50 16.32
CA THR A 103 -0.28 15.48 15.59
C THR A 103 -1.00 14.17 15.85
N LEU A 104 -2.23 14.25 16.33
CA LEU A 104 -3.17 13.13 16.36
C LEU A 104 -3.86 13.05 14.99
N TYR A 105 -3.91 11.87 14.40
CA TYR A 105 -4.52 11.67 13.10
C TYR A 105 -5.29 10.35 13.02
N LEU A 106 -6.21 10.31 12.08
CA LEU A 106 -6.94 9.12 11.67
C LEU A 106 -6.43 8.70 10.30
N GLU A 107 -6.17 7.42 10.13
CA GLU A 107 -5.83 6.82 8.84
C GLU A 107 -6.78 5.68 8.54
N ASN A 108 -7.32 5.68 7.31
CA ASN A 108 -8.05 4.55 6.78
C ASN A 108 -7.35 4.06 5.53
N ARG A 109 -7.31 2.74 5.40
CA ARG A 109 -6.67 2.07 4.28
C ARG A 109 -7.55 0.94 3.78
N TYR A 110 -7.71 0.87 2.47
CA TYR A 110 -8.42 -0.20 1.78
C TYR A 110 -7.45 -0.88 0.84
N LEU A 111 -7.15 -2.13 1.14
CA LEU A 111 -6.22 -2.94 0.36
C LEU A 111 -6.99 -4.04 -0.35
N TYR A 112 -6.95 -4.04 -1.67
CA TYR A 112 -7.41 -5.12 -2.52
C TYR A 112 -6.23 -5.90 -3.06
N ARG A 113 -6.26 -7.23 -2.93
CA ARG A 113 -5.23 -8.13 -3.43
C ARG A 113 -5.87 -9.20 -4.31
N LEU A 114 -5.26 -9.43 -5.46
CA LEU A 114 -5.64 -10.45 -6.42
C LEU A 114 -4.53 -11.50 -6.50
N PHE A 115 -4.89 -12.77 -6.39
CA PHE A 115 -4.00 -13.93 -6.47
C PHE A 115 -4.46 -14.86 -7.60
N PRO A 116 -4.16 -14.55 -8.88
CA PRO A 116 -4.67 -15.31 -10.02
C PRO A 116 -4.28 -16.79 -10.01
N ASN A 117 -3.08 -17.11 -9.51
CA ASN A 117 -2.58 -18.49 -9.45
C ASN A 117 -3.32 -19.36 -8.43
N TYR A 118 -4.02 -18.74 -7.48
CA TYR A 118 -4.81 -19.43 -6.45
C TYR A 118 -6.31 -19.23 -6.64
N ASP A 119 -6.72 -18.52 -7.69
CA ASP A 119 -8.10 -18.12 -7.94
C ASP A 119 -8.76 -17.39 -6.76
N LEU A 120 -7.98 -16.60 -6.03
CA LEU A 120 -8.40 -15.90 -4.83
C LEU A 120 -8.29 -14.39 -4.97
N GLN A 121 -9.16 -13.71 -4.27
CA GLN A 121 -9.12 -12.27 -4.03
C GLN A 121 -9.28 -11.97 -2.54
N GLU A 122 -8.70 -10.86 -2.11
CA GLU A 122 -8.72 -10.46 -0.72
C GLU A 122 -8.98 -8.96 -0.60
N PHE A 123 -9.86 -8.59 0.33
CA PHE A 123 -10.11 -7.22 0.74
C PHE A 123 -9.74 -7.03 2.19
N ASN A 124 -8.99 -5.99 2.49
CA ASN A 124 -8.70 -5.55 3.85
C ASN A 124 -9.14 -4.10 4.01
N GLY A 125 -9.89 -3.82 5.07
CA GLY A 125 -10.16 -2.48 5.55
C GLY A 125 -9.37 -2.26 6.84
N VAL A 126 -8.59 -1.19 6.92
CA VAL A 126 -7.82 -0.80 8.11
C VAL A 126 -8.32 0.54 8.59
N PHE A 127 -8.47 0.68 9.89
CA PHE A 127 -8.88 1.89 10.56
C PHE A 127 -7.95 2.14 11.74
N ASP A 128 -7.02 3.09 11.58
CA ASP A 128 -5.97 3.38 12.56
C ASP A 128 -6.13 4.78 13.14
N LEU A 129 -6.00 4.89 14.46
CA LEU A 129 -5.73 6.14 15.15
C LEU A 129 -4.23 6.24 15.38
N GLY A 130 -3.63 7.35 14.96
CA GLY A 130 -2.20 7.56 15.06
C GLY A 130 -1.84 8.85 15.76
N TRP A 131 -0.66 8.83 16.35
CA TRP A 131 0.01 10.02 16.87
C TRP A 131 1.43 10.09 16.33
N ARG A 132 1.82 11.24 15.78
CA ARG A 132 3.16 11.47 15.25
C ARG A 132 3.76 12.77 15.76
N ASN A 133 5.05 12.74 15.99
CA ASN A 133 5.87 13.93 16.20
C ASN A 133 7.09 13.91 15.27
N ARG A 134 8.11 14.69 15.59
CA ARG A 134 9.33 14.79 14.77
C ARG A 134 10.15 13.48 14.70
N HIS A 135 10.10 12.66 15.75
CA HIS A 135 10.93 11.48 15.91
C HIS A 135 10.16 10.18 15.97
N PHE A 136 8.88 10.22 16.34
CA PHE A 136 8.07 9.02 16.57
C PHE A 136 6.76 9.08 15.81
N ASN A 137 6.35 7.92 15.33
CA ASN A 137 5.03 7.65 14.81
C ASN A 137 4.46 6.40 15.50
N PHE A 138 3.28 6.52 16.06
CA PHE A 138 2.55 5.44 16.69
C PHE A 138 1.17 5.33 16.05
N GLN A 139 0.76 4.11 15.70
CA GLN A 139 -0.57 3.82 15.18
C GLN A 139 -1.12 2.59 15.88
N LEU A 140 -2.40 2.63 16.18
CA LEU A 140 -3.17 1.50 16.70
C LEU A 140 -4.54 1.52 16.06
N GLY A 141 -5.02 0.36 15.65
CA GLY A 141 -6.31 0.28 14.99
C GLY A 141 -6.83 -1.13 14.83
N LEU A 142 -7.77 -1.25 13.93
CA LEU A 142 -8.49 -2.46 13.63
C LEU A 142 -8.47 -2.73 12.14
N THR A 143 -8.40 -4.01 11.77
CA THR A 143 -8.56 -4.46 10.39
C THR A 143 -9.56 -5.58 10.30
N ASN A 144 -10.29 -5.62 9.21
CA ASN A 144 -11.07 -6.77 8.77
C ASN A 144 -10.49 -7.30 7.47
N ARG A 145 -10.58 -8.60 7.27
CA ARG A 145 -10.13 -9.27 6.05
C ARG A 145 -11.25 -10.12 5.49
N TYR A 146 -11.53 -9.93 4.21
CA TYR A 146 -12.45 -10.75 3.45
C TYR A 146 -11.70 -11.43 2.31
N THR A 147 -11.67 -12.76 2.32
CA THR A 147 -11.04 -13.59 1.28
C THR A 147 -12.14 -14.37 0.56
N ALA A 148 -12.14 -14.32 -0.76
CA ALA A 148 -13.13 -15.00 -1.59
C ALA A 148 -12.50 -15.56 -2.88
N PRO A 149 -13.09 -16.59 -3.49
CA PRO A 149 -12.71 -17.02 -4.82
C PRO A 149 -13.02 -15.94 -5.87
N ILE A 150 -12.26 -15.94 -6.98
CA ILE A 150 -12.52 -15.04 -8.10
C ILE A 150 -13.81 -15.48 -8.81
N PRO A 151 -14.84 -14.62 -8.96
CA PRO A 151 -16.18 -15.02 -9.40
C PRO A 151 -16.23 -15.64 -10.80
N LEU A 152 -15.28 -15.30 -11.68
CA LEU A 152 -15.26 -15.77 -13.08
C LEU A 152 -14.61 -17.15 -13.25
N ARG A 153 -13.98 -17.67 -12.22
CA ARG A 153 -13.33 -18.98 -12.24
C ARG A 153 -14.13 -19.95 -11.40
N LYS A 154 -14.79 -20.89 -12.04
CA LYS A 154 -15.53 -21.99 -11.39
C LYS A 154 -14.55 -22.97 -10.73
N ASN A 155 -13.91 -22.58 -9.65
CA ASN A 155 -13.17 -23.52 -8.82
C ASN A 155 -14.05 -23.93 -7.65
N GLY A 156 -14.48 -25.18 -7.70
CA GLY A 156 -15.38 -25.75 -6.71
C GLY A 156 -14.76 -25.72 -5.33
N GLY A 157 -15.49 -25.23 -4.36
CA GLY A 157 -15.36 -25.63 -2.99
C GLY A 157 -14.68 -24.72 -2.00
N MET A 158 -14.20 -23.52 -2.36
CA MET A 158 -13.80 -22.55 -1.35
C MET A 158 -14.94 -21.57 -1.06
N ASP A 159 -15.41 -21.59 0.17
CA ASP A 159 -16.34 -20.59 0.67
C ASP A 159 -15.58 -19.28 0.96
N ALA A 160 -16.29 -18.15 0.82
CA ALA A 160 -15.76 -16.88 1.23
C ALA A 160 -15.55 -16.84 2.76
N VAL A 161 -14.41 -16.34 3.20
CA VAL A 161 -14.04 -16.26 4.62
C VAL A 161 -13.94 -14.80 5.03
N LEU A 162 -14.68 -14.42 6.06
CA LEU A 162 -14.54 -13.15 6.75
C LEU A 162 -13.77 -13.37 8.05
N GLU A 163 -12.56 -12.81 8.14
CA GLU A 163 -11.82 -12.71 9.41
C GLU A 163 -12.24 -11.39 10.10
N PRO A 164 -13.05 -11.45 11.16
CA PRO A 164 -13.46 -10.24 11.85
C PRO A 164 -12.31 -9.69 12.68
N MET A 165 -12.27 -8.39 12.78
CA MET A 165 -11.46 -7.52 13.62
C MET A 165 -10.16 -8.11 14.18
N ASN A 166 -9.07 -7.90 13.45
CA ASN A 166 -7.72 -8.03 13.98
C ASN A 166 -7.20 -6.65 14.37
N VAL A 167 -6.30 -6.61 15.34
CA VAL A 167 -5.62 -5.38 15.75
C VAL A 167 -4.50 -5.06 14.79
N THR A 168 -4.41 -3.82 14.34
CA THR A 168 -3.25 -3.25 13.64
C THR A 168 -2.44 -2.37 14.57
N PHE A 169 -1.14 -2.36 14.41
CA PHE A 169 -0.28 -1.42 15.12
C PHE A 169 0.97 -1.11 14.31
N CYS A 170 1.52 0.08 14.55
CA CYS A 170 2.82 0.50 14.05
C CYS A 170 3.48 1.39 15.10
N VAL A 171 4.74 1.13 15.37
CA VAL A 171 5.63 2.00 16.15
C VAL A 171 6.86 2.24 15.31
N GLU A 172 7.14 3.50 15.03
CA GLU A 172 8.32 3.91 14.26
C GLU A 172 9.06 5.01 15.02
N GLY A 173 10.38 4.87 15.10
CA GLY A 173 11.27 5.86 15.67
C GLY A 173 12.30 6.30 14.66
N ASN A 174 12.56 7.60 14.57
CA ASN A 174 13.51 8.22 13.65
C ASN A 174 14.62 8.94 14.42
N LEU A 175 15.85 8.76 13.98
CA LEU A 175 17.03 9.33 14.66
C LEU A 175 17.05 10.86 14.54
N PHE A 176 16.67 11.38 13.37
CA PHE A 176 16.65 12.81 13.09
C PHE A 176 15.25 13.32 12.77
N ASP A 177 15.07 14.61 12.78
CA ASP A 177 13.89 15.30 12.29
C ASP A 177 13.72 15.06 10.77
N GLN A 178 12.48 15.03 10.29
CA GLN A 178 12.14 14.86 8.87
C GLN A 178 12.68 15.97 7.95
N THR A 179 13.11 17.11 8.51
CA THR A 179 13.78 18.20 7.77
C THR A 179 15.25 17.92 7.49
N HIS A 180 15.83 16.92 8.15
CA HIS A 180 17.21 16.55 7.93
C HIS A 180 17.39 15.87 6.55
N PRO A 181 18.49 16.16 5.81
CA PRO A 181 18.69 15.62 4.46
C PRO A 181 18.81 14.08 4.43
N TRP A 182 19.13 13.46 5.53
CA TRP A 182 19.11 12.00 5.67
C TRP A 182 18.53 11.59 7.02
N ASN A 183 18.00 10.40 7.09
CA ASN A 183 17.46 9.84 8.33
C ASN A 183 17.63 8.32 8.35
N VAL A 184 17.69 7.78 9.54
CA VAL A 184 17.60 6.35 9.81
C VAL A 184 16.56 6.15 10.89
N GLY A 185 15.70 5.19 10.70
CA GLY A 185 14.65 4.86 11.65
C GLY A 185 14.55 3.35 11.87
N ALA A 186 13.81 2.99 12.90
CA ALA A 186 13.41 1.61 13.17
C ALA A 186 11.90 1.54 13.31
N ARG A 187 11.31 0.48 12.79
CA ARG A 187 9.86 0.27 12.78
C ARG A 187 9.51 -1.13 13.25
N VAL A 188 8.46 -1.21 14.05
CA VAL A 188 7.78 -2.45 14.42
C VAL A 188 6.31 -2.30 14.07
N SER A 189 5.78 -3.19 13.23
CA SER A 189 4.38 -3.15 12.81
C SER A 189 3.90 -4.53 12.39
N ASN A 190 2.60 -4.75 12.33
CA ASN A 190 2.02 -5.93 11.70
C ASN A 190 1.45 -5.64 10.29
N TYR A 191 1.78 -4.49 9.72
CA TYR A 191 1.41 -4.15 8.35
C TYR A 191 2.48 -3.31 7.63
N ARG A 192 2.45 -3.38 6.31
CA ARG A 192 3.19 -2.55 5.35
C ARG A 192 2.21 -2.00 4.31
N ASP A 193 2.68 -1.27 3.34
CA ASP A 193 1.83 -0.64 2.32
C ASP A 193 0.85 -1.59 1.63
N PHE A 194 1.30 -2.81 1.31
CA PHE A 194 0.51 -3.80 0.56
C PHE A 194 0.38 -5.14 1.28
N VAL A 195 0.74 -5.21 2.55
CA VAL A 195 0.67 -6.43 3.35
C VAL A 195 0.14 -6.10 4.74
N ILE A 196 -0.89 -6.82 5.16
CA ILE A 196 -1.44 -6.74 6.51
C ILE A 196 -1.38 -8.14 7.09
N GLU A 197 -0.67 -8.28 8.21
CA GLU A 197 -0.53 -9.55 8.91
C GLU A 197 -1.42 -9.60 10.16
N ARG A 198 -1.59 -10.78 10.71
CA ARG A 198 -2.28 -10.95 12.00
C ARG A 198 -1.48 -10.28 13.10
N PHE A 199 -2.13 -9.85 14.17
CA PHE A 199 -1.49 -9.20 15.33
C PHE A 199 -0.31 -9.98 15.93
N THR A 200 -0.26 -11.29 15.76
CA THR A 200 0.83 -12.15 16.24
C THR A 200 2.05 -12.20 15.31
N LEU A 201 1.96 -11.61 14.11
CA LEU A 201 3.02 -11.63 13.10
C LEU A 201 3.51 -10.20 12.87
N PHE A 202 4.67 -9.87 13.43
CA PHE A 202 5.25 -8.54 13.33
C PHE A 202 6.32 -8.46 12.24
N PHE A 203 6.47 -7.26 11.71
CA PHE A 203 7.63 -6.86 10.93
C PHE A 203 8.54 -6.01 11.81
N TYR A 204 9.81 -6.35 11.82
CA TYR A 204 10.86 -5.49 12.38
C TYR A 204 11.68 -4.97 11.23
N SER A 205 11.81 -3.67 11.11
CA SER A 205 12.60 -3.09 10.03
C SER A 205 13.44 -1.91 10.48
N VAL A 206 14.51 -1.69 9.74
CA VAL A 206 15.29 -0.47 9.75
C VAL A 206 15.05 0.21 8.41
N ASN A 207 14.69 1.47 8.44
CA ASN A 207 14.45 2.28 7.27
C ASN A 207 15.41 3.46 7.22
N GLY A 208 15.56 4.03 6.04
CA GLY A 208 16.37 5.23 5.87
C GLY A 208 16.02 5.97 4.60
N TYR A 209 16.40 7.24 4.57
CA TYR A 209 16.30 8.05 3.36
C TYR A 209 17.45 9.03 3.22
N TYR A 210 17.66 9.43 1.97
CA TYR A 210 18.52 10.54 1.59
C TYR A 210 17.78 11.50 0.66
N ASP A 211 17.73 12.79 1.02
CA ASP A 211 17.07 13.84 0.26
C ASP A 211 18.11 14.61 -0.59
N PHE A 212 17.94 14.57 -1.91
CA PHE A 212 18.84 15.28 -2.84
C PHE A 212 18.60 16.79 -2.92
N GLY A 213 17.63 17.33 -2.15
CA GLY A 213 17.34 18.75 -2.09
C GLY A 213 16.56 19.33 -3.27
N ASN A 214 16.31 18.56 -4.33
CA ASN A 214 15.58 18.96 -5.54
C ASN A 214 14.16 18.40 -5.62
N GLY A 215 13.63 17.95 -4.49
CA GLY A 215 12.33 17.27 -4.41
C GLY A 215 12.43 15.77 -4.64
N LEU A 216 13.62 15.23 -4.90
CA LEU A 216 13.88 13.81 -5.05
C LEU A 216 14.49 13.25 -3.77
N ARG A 217 13.96 12.12 -3.30
CA ARG A 217 14.42 11.41 -2.11
C ARG A 217 14.61 9.94 -2.44
N LEU A 218 15.78 9.38 -2.12
CA LEU A 218 16.03 7.94 -2.12
C LEU A 218 15.58 7.36 -0.78
N THR A 219 14.88 6.22 -0.81
CA THR A 219 14.46 5.49 0.39
C THR A 219 14.95 4.06 0.35
N SER A 220 15.18 3.49 1.51
CA SER A 220 15.45 2.06 1.67
C SER A 220 14.87 1.54 2.97
N GLU A 221 14.47 0.28 2.98
CA GLU A 221 14.04 -0.43 4.17
C GLU A 221 14.54 -1.87 4.09
N PHE A 222 15.01 -2.38 5.21
CA PHE A 222 15.32 -3.79 5.39
C PHE A 222 14.63 -4.30 6.65
N GLY A 223 13.97 -5.45 6.54
CA GLY A 223 13.20 -5.98 7.65
C GLY A 223 13.16 -7.49 7.72
N LEU A 224 12.68 -7.96 8.85
CA LEU A 224 12.55 -9.37 9.21
C LEU A 224 11.10 -9.73 9.48
N HIS A 225 10.72 -10.95 9.13
CA HIS A 225 9.44 -11.60 9.46
C HIS A 225 9.71 -12.69 10.52
N PRO A 226 9.67 -12.40 11.82
CA PRO A 226 9.75 -13.45 12.82
C PRO A 226 8.43 -14.23 12.88
N SER A 227 8.49 -15.52 13.12
CA SER A 227 7.32 -16.35 13.33
C SER A 227 6.82 -16.24 14.78
N GLY A 228 6.09 -15.18 15.08
CA GLY A 228 5.39 -15.00 16.36
C GLY A 228 6.25 -14.41 17.48
N VAL A 229 5.84 -13.25 17.97
CA VAL A 229 6.54 -12.51 19.03
C VAL A 229 6.23 -13.05 20.43
N LEU A 230 5.06 -13.66 20.61
CA LEU A 230 4.65 -14.23 21.89
C LEU A 230 5.18 -15.65 22.13
N ASN A 231 5.62 -16.33 21.09
CA ASN A 231 6.47 -17.51 21.23
C ASN A 231 7.91 -17.00 21.31
N LEU A 232 8.54 -17.12 22.44
CA LEU A 232 9.96 -16.82 22.70
C LEU A 232 10.93 -17.66 21.82
N SER A 233 10.41 -18.52 20.95
CA SER A 233 11.17 -19.12 19.86
C SER A 233 11.31 -18.08 18.75
N ALA A 234 12.45 -17.41 18.69
CA ALA A 234 12.87 -16.55 17.58
C ALA A 234 13.05 -17.36 16.29
N GLN A 235 11.99 -18.00 15.81
CA GLN A 235 12.03 -18.69 14.52
C GLN A 235 11.87 -17.61 13.45
N TYR A 236 12.97 -17.31 12.81
CA TYR A 236 13.05 -16.49 11.63
C TYR A 236 12.20 -17.09 10.51
N ASN A 237 11.19 -16.37 10.05
CA ASN A 237 10.30 -16.81 8.99
C ASN A 237 10.68 -16.24 7.62
N GLY A 238 11.33 -15.10 7.57
CA GLY A 238 11.73 -14.46 6.33
C GLY A 238 12.33 -13.08 6.53
N TRP A 239 12.73 -12.47 5.43
CA TRP A 239 13.22 -11.09 5.39
C TRP A 239 12.72 -10.38 4.13
N PHE A 240 12.72 -9.07 4.14
CA PHE A 240 12.42 -8.25 3.00
C PHE A 240 13.39 -7.06 2.92
N GLY A 241 13.56 -6.56 1.71
CA GLY A 241 14.30 -5.33 1.48
C GLY A 241 13.66 -4.55 0.34
N ASN A 242 13.53 -3.24 0.52
CA ASN A 242 13.08 -2.37 -0.55
C ASN A 242 14.01 -1.19 -0.77
N VAL A 243 14.02 -0.70 -1.99
CA VAL A 243 14.70 0.54 -2.40
C VAL A 243 13.75 1.30 -3.29
N GLY A 244 13.60 2.59 -3.05
CA GLY A 244 12.64 3.41 -3.76
C GLY A 244 13.06 4.85 -3.93
N LEU A 245 12.30 5.53 -4.77
CA LEU A 245 12.42 6.96 -5.02
C LEU A 245 11.10 7.64 -4.70
N ILE A 246 11.18 8.74 -3.98
CA ILE A 246 10.06 9.64 -3.73
C ILE A 246 10.34 10.94 -4.47
N TRP A 247 9.38 11.37 -5.26
CA TRP A 247 9.44 12.66 -5.92
C TRP A 247 8.32 13.57 -5.40
N LYS A 248 8.73 14.75 -4.92
CA LYS A 248 7.86 15.85 -4.48
C LYS A 248 8.19 17.05 -5.35
N PRO A 249 7.33 17.44 -6.31
CA PRO A 249 7.57 18.65 -7.08
C PRO A 249 7.76 19.84 -6.15
N LYS A 250 8.74 20.69 -6.46
CA LYS A 250 8.83 22.01 -5.83
C LYS A 250 7.80 22.92 -6.48
N ASN A 251 6.92 23.48 -5.70
CA ASN A 251 6.01 24.55 -6.13
C ASN A 251 6.80 25.85 -6.28
#